data_4ad849844a2a6316131ab4835d70112c
#
_entry.id   4ad849844a2a6316131ab4835d70112c
#
_cell.length_a   1.000
_cell.length_b   1.000
_cell.length_c   1.000
_cell.angle_alpha   90.00
_cell.angle_beta   90.00
_cell.angle_gamma   90.00
#
_symmetry.space_group_name_H-M   'P 1'
#
loop_
_entity.id
_entity.type
_entity.pdbx_description
1 polymer ?
#
loop_
_entity_poly.entity_id
_entity_poly.type
_entity_poly.pdbx_seq_one_letter_code
_entity_poly.pdbx_strand_id
1 'polypeptide(L)'
;MEWLLLLFFMPFFLTLMFFNWLEDKFYSFRDLEKLGDGEVMLSEKRYLEAQIFFSEKLKLFPKSPKAYYFRGKSNLLLENYYSALYDIEQSISFDNTVADCFMIKGKILYKLEEFDKAFLEFDKADWFYRSGNAETLRWRGMARYLIGQVENAIIDFKRAVELGDEDADYILKTKFDSIQK
;
A
#
# COMPACT_ATOMS: atom_id res chain seq x y z
N MET A 1 -5.00 10.59 -49.63
CA MET A 1 -3.55 10.69 -49.30
C MET A 1 -3.27 10.61 -47.77
N GLU A 2 -4.18 11.00 -46.90
CA GLU A 2 -3.96 11.01 -45.43
C GLU A 2 -3.82 9.62 -44.81
N TRP A 3 -4.49 8.61 -45.33
CA TRP A 3 -4.40 7.22 -44.83
C TRP A 3 -3.04 6.55 -45.07
N LEU A 4 -2.33 6.95 -46.11
CA LEU A 4 -0.97 6.45 -46.40
C LEU A 4 0.08 6.96 -45.39
N LEU A 5 -0.09 8.17 -44.87
CA LEU A 5 0.75 8.72 -43.81
C LEU A 5 0.56 7.98 -42.50
N LEU A 6 -0.66 7.59 -42.15
CA LEU A 6 -0.95 6.79 -40.96
C LEU A 6 -0.29 5.41 -41.02
N LEU A 7 -0.28 4.75 -42.18
CA LEU A 7 0.39 3.46 -42.35
C LEU A 7 1.92 3.56 -42.24
N PHE A 8 2.49 4.71 -42.56
CA PHE A 8 3.95 4.94 -42.46
C PHE A 8 4.40 5.25 -41.04
N PHE A 9 3.55 5.94 -40.24
CA PHE A 9 3.85 6.30 -38.86
C PHE A 9 3.47 5.20 -37.83
N MET A 10 2.56 4.29 -38.19
CA MET A 10 2.11 3.21 -37.31
C MET A 10 3.25 2.29 -36.81
N PRO A 11 4.19 1.82 -37.66
CA PRO A 11 5.32 1.02 -37.17
C PRO A 11 6.27 1.81 -36.27
N PHE A 12 6.42 3.12 -36.50
CA PHE A 12 7.22 3.99 -35.64
C PHE A 12 6.58 4.17 -34.24
N PHE A 13 5.25 4.35 -34.18
CA PHE A 13 4.54 4.39 -32.90
C PHE A 13 4.57 3.06 -32.17
N LEU A 14 4.45 1.94 -32.86
CA LEU A 14 4.53 0.61 -32.29
C LEU A 14 5.93 0.31 -31.75
N THR A 15 6.99 0.73 -32.43
CA THR A 15 8.37 0.57 -31.93
C THR A 15 8.61 1.47 -30.72
N LEU A 16 8.13 2.71 -30.69
CA LEU A 16 8.21 3.58 -29.51
C LEU A 16 7.45 3.00 -28.30
N MET A 17 6.24 2.49 -28.51
CA MET A 17 5.47 1.82 -27.45
C MET A 17 6.18 0.56 -26.97
N PHE A 18 6.77 -0.21 -27.86
CA PHE A 18 7.53 -1.42 -27.52
C PHE A 18 8.82 -1.09 -26.75
N PHE A 19 9.54 -0.03 -27.13
CA PHE A 19 10.72 0.44 -26.38
C PHE A 19 10.35 0.96 -24.99
N ASN A 20 9.28 1.75 -24.87
CA ASN A 20 8.79 2.20 -23.56
C ASN A 20 8.35 1.02 -22.68
N TRP A 21 7.64 0.04 -23.26
CA TRP A 21 7.24 -1.17 -22.53
C TRP A 21 8.46 -2.04 -22.11
N LEU A 22 9.49 -2.15 -22.96
CA LEU A 22 10.76 -2.82 -22.63
C LEU A 22 11.51 -2.09 -21.53
N GLU A 23 11.58 -0.76 -21.57
CA GLU A 23 12.18 0.04 -20.51
C GLU A 23 11.44 -0.17 -19.19
N ASP A 24 10.13 -0.08 -19.17
CA ASP A 24 9.34 -0.31 -17.95
C ASP A 24 9.55 -1.72 -17.37
N LYS A 25 9.59 -2.75 -18.21
CA LYS A 25 9.91 -4.12 -17.76
C LYS A 25 11.36 -4.29 -17.28
N PHE A 26 12.31 -3.64 -17.93
CA PHE A 26 13.73 -3.71 -17.56
C PHE A 26 14.01 -2.95 -16.27
N TYR A 27 13.28 -1.85 -16.01
CA TYR A 27 13.29 -1.12 -14.75
C TYR A 27 12.70 -1.98 -13.62
N SER A 28 11.56 -2.62 -13.83
CA SER A 28 10.90 -3.50 -12.86
C SER A 28 11.79 -4.68 -12.43
N PHE A 29 12.52 -5.29 -13.35
CA PHE A 29 13.38 -6.45 -13.04
C PHE A 29 14.65 -6.04 -12.27
N ARG A 30 15.28 -4.90 -12.60
CA ARG A 30 16.44 -4.37 -11.87
C ARG A 30 16.10 -3.81 -10.50
N ASP A 31 14.85 -3.36 -10.29
CA ASP A 31 14.37 -2.89 -9.00
C ASP A 31 14.32 -4.03 -7.96
N LEU A 32 13.91 -5.23 -8.35
CA LEU A 32 13.81 -6.37 -7.45
C LEU A 32 15.16 -6.75 -6.82
N GLU A 33 16.25 -6.69 -7.59
CA GLU A 33 17.58 -7.11 -7.14
C GLU A 33 18.28 -6.06 -6.26
N LYS A 34 17.90 -4.78 -6.37
CA LYS A 34 18.63 -3.66 -5.75
C LYS A 34 17.94 -3.02 -4.54
N LEU A 35 16.76 -3.48 -4.17
CA LEU A 35 15.99 -2.93 -3.05
C LEU A 35 16.09 -3.76 -1.76
N GLY A 36 16.64 -4.98 -1.84
CA GLY A 36 16.72 -5.92 -0.73
C GLY A 36 17.41 -5.36 0.52
N ASP A 37 18.51 -4.62 0.36
CA ASP A 37 19.23 -4.02 1.49
C ASP A 37 18.33 -3.05 2.28
N GLY A 38 17.48 -2.27 1.59
CA GLY A 38 16.52 -1.37 2.24
C GLY A 38 15.40 -2.12 2.97
N GLU A 39 14.97 -3.28 2.47
CA GLU A 39 14.00 -4.14 3.15
C GLU A 39 14.61 -4.72 4.45
N VAL A 40 15.90 -5.12 4.41
CA VAL A 40 16.63 -5.55 5.61
C VAL A 40 16.71 -4.43 6.64
N MET A 41 17.06 -3.20 6.22
CA MET A 41 17.07 -2.04 7.12
C MET A 41 15.72 -1.82 7.81
N LEU A 42 14.59 -1.98 7.09
CA LEU A 42 13.25 -1.90 7.67
C LEU A 42 13.00 -3.00 8.71
N SER A 43 13.43 -4.23 8.44
CA SER A 43 13.27 -5.36 9.37
C SER A 43 14.12 -5.17 10.63
N GLU A 44 15.28 -4.52 10.52
CA GLU A 44 16.18 -4.14 11.62
C GLU A 44 15.74 -2.85 12.34
N LYS A 45 14.58 -2.28 11.98
CA LYS A 45 14.05 -1.02 12.54
C LYS A 45 14.94 0.20 12.29
N ARG A 46 15.81 0.17 11.30
CA ARG A 46 16.69 1.26 10.86
C ARG A 46 15.95 2.17 9.87
N TYR A 47 14.84 2.75 10.32
CA TYR A 47 13.86 3.42 9.45
C TYR A 47 14.40 4.65 8.72
N LEU A 48 15.25 5.44 9.39
CA LEU A 48 15.88 6.62 8.77
C LEU A 48 16.86 6.22 7.66
N GLU A 49 17.66 5.18 7.90
CA GLU A 49 18.59 4.68 6.90
C GLU A 49 17.86 4.08 5.71
N ALA A 50 16.78 3.34 5.95
CA ALA A 50 15.91 2.84 4.88
C ALA A 50 15.32 4.00 4.05
N GLN A 51 14.82 5.06 4.69
CA GLN A 51 14.27 6.23 4.03
C GLN A 51 15.30 6.94 3.13
N ILE A 52 16.54 7.09 3.63
CA ILE A 52 17.66 7.66 2.85
C ILE A 52 17.99 6.74 1.67
N PHE A 53 18.13 5.43 1.92
CA PHE A 53 18.43 4.42 0.90
C PHE A 53 17.41 4.47 -0.26
N PHE A 54 16.11 4.44 0.04
CA PHE A 54 15.07 4.49 -0.99
C PHE A 54 15.01 5.86 -1.68
N SER A 55 15.39 6.95 -1.00
CA SER A 55 15.52 8.27 -1.64
C SER A 55 16.63 8.29 -2.69
N GLU A 56 17.78 7.66 -2.41
CA GLU A 56 18.85 7.50 -3.40
C GLU A 56 18.43 6.60 -4.56
N LYS A 57 17.69 5.52 -4.28
CA LYS A 57 17.12 4.66 -5.34
C LYS A 57 16.16 5.41 -6.25
N LEU A 58 15.32 6.27 -5.70
CA LEU A 58 14.37 7.07 -6.49
C LEU A 58 15.05 8.14 -7.37
N LYS A 59 16.27 8.60 -7.04
CA LYS A 59 17.07 9.42 -7.97
C LYS A 59 17.48 8.65 -9.22
N LEU A 60 17.74 7.34 -9.07
CA LEU A 60 18.13 6.46 -10.18
C LEU A 60 16.91 5.87 -10.92
N PHE A 61 15.82 5.62 -10.19
CA PHE A 61 14.61 4.97 -10.67
C PHE A 61 13.36 5.78 -10.26
N PRO A 62 13.12 6.95 -10.89
CA PRO A 62 12.08 7.89 -10.46
C PRO A 62 10.64 7.40 -10.64
N LYS A 63 10.43 6.29 -11.34
CA LYS A 63 9.12 5.67 -11.54
C LYS A 63 8.98 4.31 -10.85
N SER A 64 9.86 3.97 -9.89
CA SER A 64 9.80 2.70 -9.19
C SER A 64 8.67 2.67 -8.15
N PRO A 65 7.56 1.94 -8.37
CA PRO A 65 6.48 1.84 -7.39
C PRO A 65 6.98 1.21 -6.08
N LYS A 66 7.87 0.22 -6.18
CA LYS A 66 8.41 -0.49 -5.02
C LYS A 66 9.30 0.42 -4.16
N ALA A 67 10.13 1.28 -4.76
CA ALA A 67 10.96 2.22 -4.01
C ALA A 67 10.11 3.30 -3.31
N TYR A 68 9.06 3.80 -3.96
CA TYR A 68 8.08 4.67 -3.33
C TYR A 68 7.35 3.98 -2.17
N TYR A 69 6.89 2.75 -2.36
CA TYR A 69 6.22 1.97 -1.32
C TYR A 69 7.10 1.85 -0.07
N PHE A 70 8.34 1.42 -0.20
CA PHE A 70 9.23 1.22 0.93
C PHE A 70 9.67 2.54 1.59
N ARG A 71 9.87 3.62 0.81
CA ARG A 71 10.12 4.94 1.39
C ARG A 71 8.89 5.44 2.16
N GLY A 72 7.70 5.27 1.61
CA GLY A 72 6.45 5.59 2.29
C GLY A 72 6.26 4.79 3.58
N LYS A 73 6.60 3.49 3.57
CA LYS A 73 6.60 2.65 4.76
C LYS A 73 7.62 3.13 5.80
N SER A 74 8.82 3.52 5.37
CA SER A 74 9.84 4.12 6.25
C SER A 74 9.33 5.43 6.89
N ASN A 75 8.74 6.32 6.07
CA ASN A 75 8.16 7.58 6.52
C ASN A 75 7.00 7.36 7.51
N LEU A 76 6.14 6.36 7.29
CA LEU A 76 5.09 6.00 8.26
C LEU A 76 5.68 5.59 9.61
N LEU A 77 6.74 4.77 9.61
CA LEU A 77 7.40 4.29 10.83
C LEU A 77 8.21 5.38 11.53
N LEU A 78 8.58 6.45 10.82
CA LEU A 78 9.16 7.69 11.34
C LEU A 78 8.10 8.74 11.72
N GLU A 79 6.81 8.40 11.64
CA GLU A 79 5.67 9.29 11.90
C GLU A 79 5.59 10.51 10.97
N ASN A 80 6.30 10.48 9.83
CA ASN A 80 6.25 11.51 8.79
C ASN A 80 5.03 11.26 7.87
N TYR A 81 3.81 11.37 8.42
CA TYR A 81 2.57 10.90 7.77
C TYR A 81 2.30 11.52 6.41
N TYR A 82 2.49 12.82 6.22
CA TYR A 82 2.25 13.48 4.93
C TYR A 82 3.26 13.04 3.85
N SER A 83 4.54 12.86 4.21
CA SER A 83 5.54 12.33 3.29
C SER A 83 5.25 10.87 2.94
N ALA A 84 4.80 10.09 3.94
CA ALA A 84 4.37 8.71 3.73
C ALA A 84 3.19 8.63 2.77
N LEU A 85 2.17 9.48 2.95
CA LEU A 85 0.99 9.54 2.09
C LEU A 85 1.36 9.85 0.65
N TYR A 86 2.19 10.88 0.44
CA TYR A 86 2.70 11.23 -0.89
C TYR A 86 3.39 10.04 -1.56
N ASP A 87 4.31 9.38 -0.86
CA ASP A 87 5.06 8.25 -1.42
C ASP A 87 4.15 7.08 -1.77
N ILE A 88 3.19 6.73 -0.92
CA ILE A 88 2.25 5.64 -1.20
C ILE A 88 1.33 6.00 -2.37
N GLU A 89 0.91 7.25 -2.51
CA GLU A 89 0.13 7.70 -3.66
C GLU A 89 0.93 7.65 -4.96
N GLN A 90 2.24 8.00 -4.93
CA GLN A 90 3.12 7.79 -6.08
C GLN A 90 3.25 6.30 -6.42
N SER A 91 3.44 5.43 -5.43
CA SER A 91 3.48 3.99 -5.63
C SER A 91 2.21 3.48 -6.33
N ILE A 92 1.03 3.84 -5.83
CA ILE A 92 -0.27 3.45 -6.40
C ILE A 92 -0.45 4.02 -7.83
N SER A 93 0.06 5.23 -8.11
CA SER A 93 -0.04 5.83 -9.44
C SER A 93 0.73 5.05 -10.51
N PHE A 94 1.83 4.39 -10.13
CA PHE A 94 2.62 3.55 -11.03
C PHE A 94 2.16 2.10 -11.05
N ASP A 95 1.67 1.58 -9.91
CA ASP A 95 1.09 0.24 -9.79
C ASP A 95 -0.04 0.23 -8.75
N ASN A 96 -1.27 0.14 -9.22
CA ASN A 96 -2.47 0.13 -8.38
C ASN A 96 -2.98 -1.27 -8.04
N THR A 97 -2.19 -2.31 -8.29
CA THR A 97 -2.59 -3.71 -8.05
C THR A 97 -2.06 -4.26 -6.72
N VAL A 98 -1.23 -3.50 -6.01
CA VAL A 98 -0.56 -3.95 -4.79
C VAL A 98 -1.42 -3.66 -3.56
N ALA A 99 -1.99 -4.71 -2.97
CA ALA A 99 -2.84 -4.63 -1.77
C ALA A 99 -2.16 -3.89 -0.61
N ASP A 100 -0.86 -4.13 -0.39
CA ASP A 100 -0.08 -3.52 0.68
C ASP A 100 -0.05 -1.98 0.61
N CYS A 101 -0.11 -1.40 -0.60
CA CYS A 101 -0.17 0.06 -0.75
C CYS A 101 -1.45 0.63 -0.15
N PHE A 102 -2.60 0.01 -0.40
CA PHE A 102 -3.88 0.43 0.19
C PHE A 102 -3.90 0.21 1.70
N MET A 103 -3.33 -0.90 2.17
CA MET A 103 -3.18 -1.17 3.59
C MET A 103 -2.35 -0.09 4.30
N ILE A 104 -1.19 0.27 3.75
CA ILE A 104 -0.33 1.33 4.31
C ILE A 104 -1.02 2.70 4.22
N LYS A 105 -1.68 3.01 3.09
CA LYS A 105 -2.46 4.25 2.94
C LYS A 105 -3.54 4.36 4.01
N GLY A 106 -4.28 3.28 4.24
CA GLY A 106 -5.28 3.21 5.30
C GLY A 106 -4.69 3.49 6.68
N LYS A 107 -3.53 2.88 7.01
CA LYS A 107 -2.82 3.13 8.28
C LYS A 107 -2.38 4.58 8.44
N ILE A 108 -1.88 5.21 7.37
CA ILE A 108 -1.49 6.62 7.39
C ILE A 108 -2.71 7.51 7.65
N LEU A 109 -3.80 7.29 6.92
CA LEU A 109 -5.05 8.05 7.09
C LEU A 109 -5.64 7.86 8.48
N TYR A 110 -5.57 6.64 9.03
CA TYR A 110 -5.98 6.36 10.41
C TYR A 110 -5.14 7.16 11.44
N LYS A 111 -3.83 7.27 11.23
CA LYS A 111 -2.94 8.10 12.07
C LYS A 111 -3.19 9.60 11.94
N LEU A 112 -3.70 10.04 10.79
CA LEU A 112 -4.16 11.41 10.54
C LEU A 112 -5.61 11.65 11.04
N GLU A 113 -6.22 10.67 11.70
CA GLU A 113 -7.62 10.69 12.19
C GLU A 113 -8.67 10.84 11.08
N GLU A 114 -8.31 10.58 9.82
CA GLU A 114 -9.21 10.56 8.68
C GLU A 114 -9.88 9.19 8.52
N PHE A 115 -10.69 8.79 9.55
CA PHE A 115 -11.18 7.42 9.71
C PHE A 115 -12.10 6.95 8.57
N ASP A 116 -12.93 7.82 8.02
CA ASP A 116 -13.79 7.49 6.86
C ASP A 116 -12.94 7.13 5.63
N LYS A 117 -11.89 7.91 5.37
CA LYS A 117 -10.97 7.63 4.26
C LYS A 117 -10.13 6.38 4.54
N ALA A 118 -9.67 6.22 5.79
CA ALA A 118 -8.92 5.03 6.19
C ALA A 118 -9.73 3.75 5.98
N PHE A 119 -11.02 3.76 6.37
CA PHE A 119 -11.94 2.65 6.12
C PHE A 119 -12.00 2.28 4.64
N LEU A 120 -12.14 3.27 3.74
CA LEU A 120 -12.22 3.02 2.30
C LEU A 120 -10.94 2.38 1.74
N GLU A 121 -9.77 2.78 2.24
CA GLU A 121 -8.51 2.20 1.79
C GLU A 121 -8.31 0.78 2.35
N PHE A 122 -8.71 0.51 3.61
CA PHE A 122 -8.71 -0.84 4.15
C PHE A 122 -9.71 -1.76 3.43
N ASP A 123 -10.85 -1.25 3.01
CA ASP A 123 -11.84 -2.02 2.25
C ASP A 123 -11.29 -2.42 0.87
N LYS A 124 -10.57 -1.51 0.19
CA LYS A 124 -9.84 -1.84 -1.04
C LYS A 124 -8.76 -2.90 -0.79
N ALA A 125 -7.97 -2.76 0.28
CA ALA A 125 -6.94 -3.73 0.63
C ALA A 125 -7.55 -5.11 0.88
N ASP A 126 -8.66 -5.19 1.63
CA ASP A 126 -9.38 -6.43 1.91
C ASP A 126 -9.89 -7.11 0.63
N TRP A 127 -10.39 -6.31 -0.32
CA TRP A 127 -10.80 -6.84 -1.63
C TRP A 127 -9.63 -7.51 -2.37
N PHE A 128 -8.45 -6.88 -2.40
CA PHE A 128 -7.25 -7.45 -3.02
C PHE A 128 -6.75 -8.70 -2.29
N TYR A 129 -6.81 -8.72 -0.96
CA TYR A 129 -6.44 -9.88 -0.14
C TYR A 129 -7.51 -10.97 -0.11
N ARG A 130 -8.68 -10.76 -0.75
CA ARG A 130 -9.83 -11.67 -0.75
C ARG A 130 -10.25 -12.06 0.68
N SER A 131 -10.28 -11.09 1.56
CA SER A 131 -10.59 -11.22 2.99
C SER A 131 -9.73 -12.28 3.72
N GLY A 132 -8.51 -12.51 3.22
CA GLY A 132 -7.56 -13.47 3.80
C GLY A 132 -6.48 -12.85 4.67
N ASN A 133 -6.49 -11.52 4.88
CA ASN A 133 -5.48 -10.83 5.69
C ASN A 133 -6.10 -10.35 7.00
N ALA A 134 -5.73 -11.02 8.10
CA ALA A 134 -6.27 -10.74 9.44
C ALA A 134 -5.97 -9.31 9.91
N GLU A 135 -4.76 -8.81 9.65
CA GLU A 135 -4.36 -7.45 10.02
C GLU A 135 -5.21 -6.40 9.33
N THR A 136 -5.54 -6.59 8.03
CA THR A 136 -6.41 -5.68 7.28
C THR A 136 -7.81 -5.62 7.87
N LEU A 137 -8.38 -6.79 8.21
CA LEU A 137 -9.69 -6.87 8.86
C LEU A 137 -9.69 -6.16 10.21
N ARG A 138 -8.65 -6.36 11.03
CA ARG A 138 -8.51 -5.65 12.30
C ARG A 138 -8.46 -4.14 12.11
N TRP A 139 -7.63 -3.63 11.20
CA TRP A 139 -7.56 -2.19 10.94
C TRP A 139 -8.86 -1.62 10.37
N ARG A 140 -9.53 -2.35 9.46
CA ARG A 140 -10.85 -1.97 8.96
C ARG A 140 -11.89 -1.92 10.08
N GLY A 141 -11.89 -2.92 10.95
CA GLY A 141 -12.76 -2.95 12.14
C GLY A 141 -12.51 -1.76 13.08
N MET A 142 -11.24 -1.39 13.31
CA MET A 142 -10.91 -0.21 14.12
C MET A 142 -11.44 1.08 13.47
N ALA A 143 -11.27 1.25 12.16
CA ALA A 143 -11.80 2.41 11.44
C ALA A 143 -13.33 2.43 11.49
N ARG A 144 -14.02 1.31 11.24
CA ARG A 144 -15.48 1.16 11.34
C ARG A 144 -16.01 1.53 12.73
N TYR A 145 -15.32 1.10 13.78
CA TYR A 145 -15.71 1.44 15.14
C TYR A 145 -15.69 2.97 15.37
N LEU A 146 -14.63 3.65 14.90
CA LEU A 146 -14.48 5.09 15.07
C LEU A 146 -15.47 5.93 14.24
N ILE A 147 -15.96 5.39 13.12
CA ILE A 147 -17.01 6.03 12.31
C ILE A 147 -18.44 5.58 12.72
N GLY A 148 -18.58 4.88 13.87
CA GLY A 148 -19.87 4.49 14.43
C GLY A 148 -20.51 3.22 13.85
N GLN A 149 -19.82 2.47 12.98
CA GLN A 149 -20.29 1.21 12.39
C GLN A 149 -19.95 0.01 13.30
N VAL A 150 -20.45 0.02 14.53
CA VAL A 150 -20.05 -0.89 15.60
C VAL A 150 -20.29 -2.36 15.24
N GLU A 151 -21.47 -2.70 14.71
CA GLU A 151 -21.83 -4.07 14.36
C GLU A 151 -20.89 -4.64 13.27
N ASN A 152 -20.61 -3.82 12.27
CA ASN A 152 -19.67 -4.21 11.18
C ASN A 152 -18.23 -4.33 11.70
N ALA A 153 -17.82 -3.49 12.65
CA ALA A 153 -16.52 -3.58 13.30
C ALA A 153 -16.36 -4.92 14.05
N ILE A 154 -17.39 -5.34 14.79
CA ILE A 154 -17.39 -6.64 15.49
C ILE A 154 -17.29 -7.80 14.50
N ILE A 155 -17.95 -7.73 13.36
CA ILE A 155 -17.83 -8.75 12.29
C ILE A 155 -16.39 -8.84 11.79
N ASP A 156 -15.75 -7.70 11.49
CA ASP A 156 -14.37 -7.66 11.03
C ASP A 156 -13.40 -8.23 12.08
N PHE A 157 -13.56 -7.86 13.37
CA PHE A 157 -12.71 -8.39 14.43
C PHE A 157 -12.90 -9.90 14.62
N LYS A 158 -14.14 -10.42 14.59
CA LYS A 158 -14.41 -11.86 14.68
C LYS A 158 -13.71 -12.60 13.54
N ARG A 159 -13.81 -12.06 12.33
CA ARG A 159 -13.15 -12.67 11.18
C ARG A 159 -11.63 -12.61 11.28
N ALA A 160 -11.05 -11.52 11.81
CA ALA A 160 -9.62 -11.42 12.06
C ALA A 160 -9.15 -12.48 13.09
N VAL A 161 -9.93 -12.71 14.14
CA VAL A 161 -9.66 -13.78 15.15
C VAL A 161 -9.69 -15.16 14.51
N GLU A 162 -10.66 -15.45 13.65
CA GLU A 162 -10.72 -16.72 12.90
C GLU A 162 -9.46 -16.96 12.06
N LEU A 163 -8.82 -15.88 11.60
CA LEU A 163 -7.56 -15.91 10.86
C LEU A 163 -6.31 -15.83 11.77
N GLY A 164 -6.48 -15.86 13.10
CA GLY A 164 -5.40 -15.94 14.07
C GLY A 164 -4.86 -14.60 14.58
N ASP A 165 -5.60 -13.49 14.43
CA ASP A 165 -5.18 -12.18 14.94
C ASP A 165 -5.47 -12.06 16.46
N GLU A 166 -4.42 -12.13 17.29
CA GLU A 166 -4.53 -12.05 18.75
C GLU A 166 -4.91 -10.64 19.22
N ASP A 167 -4.50 -9.58 18.50
CA ASP A 167 -4.87 -8.20 18.84
C ASP A 167 -6.38 -7.97 18.63
N ALA A 168 -6.98 -8.57 17.58
CA ALA A 168 -8.42 -8.51 17.38
C ALA A 168 -9.20 -9.24 18.50
N ASP A 169 -8.70 -10.37 18.96
CA ASP A 169 -9.27 -11.10 20.11
C ASP A 169 -9.22 -10.25 21.39
N TYR A 170 -8.09 -9.62 21.64
CA TYR A 170 -7.95 -8.69 22.77
C TYR A 170 -8.92 -7.51 22.67
N ILE A 171 -9.10 -6.91 21.49
CA ILE A 171 -10.05 -5.82 21.26
C ILE A 171 -11.49 -6.27 21.53
N LEU A 172 -11.89 -7.46 21.03
CA LEU A 172 -13.23 -7.99 21.28
C LEU A 172 -13.49 -8.17 22.77
N LYS A 173 -12.59 -8.79 23.50
CA LYS A 173 -12.73 -9.05 24.93
C LYS A 173 -12.76 -7.78 25.77
N THR A 174 -11.98 -6.77 25.41
CA THR A 174 -11.84 -5.57 26.25
C THR A 174 -12.87 -4.50 25.94
N LYS A 175 -13.29 -4.36 24.68
CA LYS A 175 -14.21 -3.28 24.28
C LYS A 175 -15.65 -3.73 24.05
N PHE A 176 -15.88 -5.01 23.74
CA PHE A 176 -17.19 -5.47 23.27
C PHE A 176 -17.84 -6.58 24.12
N ASP A 177 -17.13 -7.15 25.11
CA ASP A 177 -17.71 -8.17 26.03
C ASP A 177 -18.97 -7.66 26.78
N SER A 178 -19.05 -6.35 27.03
CA SER A 178 -20.19 -5.75 27.68
C SER A 178 -21.43 -5.57 26.78
N ILE A 179 -21.23 -5.66 25.46
CA ILE A 179 -22.32 -5.47 24.45
C ILE A 179 -22.98 -6.81 24.11
N GLN A 180 -22.34 -7.94 24.44
CA GLN A 180 -22.85 -9.30 24.15
C GLN A 180 -23.65 -9.93 25.30
N LYS A 181 -23.85 -9.21 26.41
CA LYS A 181 -24.74 -9.59 27.53
C LYS A 181 -26.05 -8.84 27.45
#